data_edcafe34978f6cefa37ab2165f159ded
#
_entry.id   edcafe34978f6cefa37ab2165f159ded
#
_cell.length_a   1.000
_cell.length_b   1.000
_cell.length_c   1.000
_cell.angle_alpha   90.00
_cell.angle_beta   90.00
_cell.angle_gamma   90.00
#
_symmetry.space_group_name_H-M   'P 1'
#
loop_
_entity.id
_entity.type
_entity.pdbx_description
1 polymer ?
#
loop_
_entity_poly.entity_id
_entity_poly.type
_entity_poly.pdbx_seq_one_letter_code
_entity_poly.pdbx_strand_id
1 'polypeptide(L)'
;DKEDYIMVVQHNMQAANANRMLNITTGAQSKSTEKLSSGYRINRAADDAAGLSISEKMRKQIRGLDKASSNAEDGVSSVQTAEGALTEVHSMLQRMNELATQSANGTNSTTDRKAIQDEIDQLTTEIDRVAETTKFNETYLLKGDNGTKTVNMKAHDAGLKGTLTDNGDGTATFVMDELKDGDSVSIGGKNYTIGSSKTDVETVFANKIKQVGDSFELNGKTISIVEDAKADPTAGKYKAGDIATTVKDLITEGSTVKFGNSEYKVMKGADDGIDDVDKSVITAKKAYMLAQDELLKANQIGDTNGGAKVGKDDAFAAYTLADASNTFKIHTGTTDVADKLSFSLHVGSDADMTNKITVDIETMNSSYLGIKGLNVNDDSGIAGTYAIDAISDALQKVSEQRSSLGAVQNRLEHTIDNLDNVVENTTTAESRIRDTDMAEEMVNYRKNNILAQAGQSMLAQANQSNQGVL
;
A
#
# COMPACT_ATOMS: atom_id res chain seq x y z
N ASP A 1 -1.56 66.24 -87.36
CA ASP A 1 -0.76 65.98 -86.19
C ASP A 1 -0.07 64.62 -86.34
N LYS A 2 1.26 64.68 -86.67
CA LYS A 2 2.10 63.51 -86.73
C LYS A 2 2.62 63.33 -85.31
N GLU A 3 2.15 62.29 -84.64
CA GLU A 3 2.84 61.80 -83.44
C GLU A 3 4.15 61.15 -83.89
N ASP A 4 5.26 61.83 -83.61
CA ASP A 4 6.59 61.32 -83.83
C ASP A 4 6.78 60.15 -82.84
N TYR A 5 6.66 58.96 -83.36
CA TYR A 5 7.12 57.75 -82.62
C TYR A 5 8.68 57.82 -82.64
N ILE A 6 9.24 58.33 -81.54
CA ILE A 6 10.69 58.25 -81.31
C ILE A 6 10.98 56.74 -81.11
N MET A 7 11.47 56.09 -82.17
CA MET A 7 12.03 54.74 -82.03
C MET A 7 13.40 54.78 -81.37
N VAL A 8 13.45 54.45 -80.13
CA VAL A 8 14.71 54.35 -79.35
C VAL A 8 15.37 53.02 -79.70
N VAL A 9 16.26 52.98 -80.67
CA VAL A 9 16.95 51.77 -81.16
C VAL A 9 17.92 51.21 -80.16
N GLN A 10 18.50 52.05 -79.23
CA GLN A 10 19.44 51.62 -78.24
C GLN A 10 18.87 50.99 -77.01
N HIS A 11 17.62 51.15 -76.67
CA HIS A 11 16.98 50.59 -75.48
C HIS A 11 15.61 49.98 -75.86
N ASN A 12 15.60 48.64 -76.03
CA ASN A 12 14.36 47.91 -76.25
C ASN A 12 13.54 47.75 -74.99
N MET A 13 12.74 48.77 -74.63
CA MET A 13 11.95 48.78 -73.39
C MET A 13 10.87 47.68 -73.36
N GLN A 14 10.37 47.24 -74.55
CA GLN A 14 9.41 46.14 -74.63
C GLN A 14 10.10 44.80 -74.27
N ALA A 15 11.26 44.52 -74.85
CA ALA A 15 12.05 43.35 -74.55
C ALA A 15 12.53 43.32 -73.07
N ALA A 16 13.00 44.50 -72.54
CA ALA A 16 13.38 44.62 -71.13
C ALA A 16 12.19 44.34 -70.19
N ASN A 17 11.02 44.83 -70.50
CA ASN A 17 9.81 44.60 -69.72
C ASN A 17 9.36 43.12 -69.81
N ALA A 18 9.38 42.55 -71.04
CA ALA A 18 9.09 41.13 -71.24
C ALA A 18 10.08 40.21 -70.46
N ASN A 19 11.38 40.54 -70.47
CA ASN A 19 12.38 39.80 -69.73
C ASN A 19 12.19 39.93 -68.19
N ARG A 20 11.83 41.11 -67.69
CA ARG A 20 11.51 41.31 -66.28
C ARG A 20 10.29 40.48 -65.87
N MET A 21 9.22 40.45 -66.68
CA MET A 21 8.04 39.66 -66.42
C MET A 21 8.32 38.16 -66.51
N LEU A 22 9.14 37.73 -67.48
CA LEU A 22 9.59 36.34 -67.57
C LEU A 22 10.39 35.92 -66.32
N ASN A 23 11.30 36.74 -65.82
CA ASN A 23 12.07 36.45 -64.60
C ASN A 23 11.14 36.37 -63.36
N ILE A 24 10.13 37.20 -63.23
CA ILE A 24 9.13 37.12 -62.16
C ILE A 24 8.34 35.80 -62.27
N THR A 25 7.89 35.43 -63.48
CA THR A 25 7.12 34.22 -63.72
C THR A 25 7.94 32.94 -63.46
N THR A 26 9.17 32.89 -63.93
CA THR A 26 10.09 31.75 -63.66
C THR A 26 10.45 31.66 -62.20
N GLY A 27 10.61 32.79 -61.50
CA GLY A 27 10.79 32.81 -60.06
C GLY A 27 9.56 32.27 -59.28
N ALA A 28 8.36 32.66 -59.75
CA ALA A 28 7.11 32.15 -59.20
C ALA A 28 6.91 30.62 -59.48
N GLN A 29 7.26 30.17 -60.68
CA GLN A 29 7.26 28.75 -61.02
C GLN A 29 8.24 27.94 -60.14
N SER A 30 9.48 28.43 -59.93
CA SER A 30 10.43 27.77 -59.04
C SER A 30 9.95 27.67 -57.60
N LYS A 31 9.27 28.69 -57.08
CA LYS A 31 8.64 28.66 -55.75
C LYS A 31 7.50 27.63 -55.69
N SER A 32 6.63 27.57 -56.73
CA SER A 32 5.60 26.57 -56.79
C SER A 32 6.18 25.13 -56.85
N THR A 33 7.29 24.94 -57.58
CA THR A 33 8.00 23.66 -57.65
C THR A 33 8.57 23.28 -56.26
N GLU A 34 9.17 24.24 -55.55
CA GLU A 34 9.73 24.05 -54.22
C GLU A 34 8.61 23.59 -53.25
N LYS A 35 7.47 24.26 -53.26
CA LYS A 35 6.32 23.89 -52.40
C LYS A 35 5.72 22.55 -52.77
N LEU A 36 5.54 22.23 -54.06
CA LEU A 36 5.07 20.94 -54.50
C LEU A 36 6.02 19.81 -54.18
N SER A 37 7.33 20.04 -54.23
CA SER A 37 8.35 19.04 -53.93
C SER A 37 8.49 18.79 -52.44
N SER A 38 8.34 19.83 -51.60
CA SER A 38 8.45 19.72 -50.14
C SER A 38 7.15 19.33 -49.45
N GLY A 39 6.01 19.63 -50.09
CA GLY A 39 4.70 19.53 -49.48
C GLY A 39 4.37 20.68 -48.51
N TYR A 40 5.30 21.61 -48.33
CA TYR A 40 5.14 22.72 -47.37
C TYR A 40 4.88 24.06 -48.10
N ARG A 41 3.98 24.85 -47.53
CA ARG A 41 3.70 26.23 -47.94
C ARG A 41 4.84 27.17 -47.49
N ILE A 42 5.42 26.89 -46.30
CA ILE A 42 6.50 27.67 -45.68
C ILE A 42 7.75 26.81 -45.70
N ASN A 43 8.68 27.09 -46.63
CA ASN A 43 9.96 26.41 -46.75
C ASN A 43 11.11 27.22 -46.17
N ARG A 44 11.02 28.54 -46.26
CA ARG A 44 12.07 29.48 -45.82
C ARG A 44 11.50 30.56 -44.92
N ALA A 45 12.32 31.10 -44.05
CA ALA A 45 11.94 32.22 -43.16
C ALA A 45 11.42 33.44 -43.92
N ALA A 46 11.86 33.62 -45.20
CA ALA A 46 11.40 34.68 -46.06
C ALA A 46 9.98 34.51 -46.61
N ASP A 47 9.41 33.29 -46.55
CA ASP A 47 8.05 33.01 -47.01
C ASP A 47 7.01 33.52 -46.01
N ASP A 48 7.20 33.18 -44.72
CA ASP A 48 6.40 33.63 -43.57
C ASP A 48 7.21 33.43 -42.29
N ALA A 49 7.86 34.46 -41.77
CA ALA A 49 8.67 34.38 -40.57
C ALA A 49 7.84 34.08 -39.30
N ALA A 50 6.63 34.63 -39.22
CA ALA A 50 5.73 34.41 -38.07
C ALA A 50 5.18 32.99 -38.09
N GLY A 51 4.67 32.54 -39.24
CA GLY A 51 4.13 31.16 -39.41
C GLY A 51 5.22 30.10 -39.18
N LEU A 52 6.48 30.35 -39.65
CA LEU A 52 7.60 29.47 -39.41
C LEU A 52 7.91 29.35 -37.90
N SER A 53 7.99 30.48 -37.18
CA SER A 53 8.26 30.50 -35.74
C SER A 53 7.18 29.74 -34.95
N ILE A 54 5.93 29.91 -35.29
CA ILE A 54 4.79 29.20 -34.65
C ILE A 54 4.88 27.71 -34.96
N SER A 55 5.11 27.31 -36.22
CA SER A 55 5.17 25.90 -36.60
C SER A 55 6.37 25.19 -35.93
N GLU A 56 7.53 25.84 -35.82
CA GLU A 56 8.69 25.27 -35.12
C GLU A 56 8.43 25.10 -33.60
N LYS A 57 7.68 26.03 -32.97
CA LYS A 57 7.20 25.84 -31.58
C LYS A 57 6.27 24.65 -31.47
N MET A 58 5.30 24.53 -32.36
CA MET A 58 4.37 23.39 -32.38
C MET A 58 5.10 22.07 -32.61
N ARG A 59 6.07 22.02 -33.51
CA ARG A 59 6.90 20.82 -33.76
C ARG A 59 7.74 20.43 -32.54
N LYS A 60 8.29 21.43 -31.83
CA LYS A 60 8.95 21.16 -30.54
C LYS A 60 7.97 20.54 -29.53
N GLN A 61 6.74 21.08 -29.44
CA GLN A 61 5.73 20.54 -28.54
C GLN A 61 5.31 19.12 -28.94
N ILE A 62 5.04 18.86 -30.22
CA ILE A 62 4.68 17.53 -30.73
C ILE A 62 5.76 16.51 -30.33
N ARG A 63 7.03 16.77 -30.65
CA ARG A 63 8.13 15.87 -30.30
C ARG A 63 8.30 15.68 -28.80
N GLY A 64 8.02 16.75 -28.01
CA GLY A 64 8.07 16.69 -26.56
C GLY A 64 6.94 15.81 -25.99
N LEU A 65 5.72 15.95 -26.53
CA LEU A 65 4.56 15.17 -26.12
C LEU A 65 4.66 13.71 -26.57
N ASP A 66 5.16 13.44 -27.79
CA ASP A 66 5.43 12.06 -28.26
C ASP A 66 6.43 11.36 -27.32
N LYS A 67 7.48 12.09 -26.89
CA LYS A 67 8.44 11.51 -25.93
C LYS A 67 7.83 11.34 -24.53
N ALA A 68 6.94 12.26 -24.15
CA ALA A 68 6.20 12.16 -22.89
C ALA A 68 5.24 10.95 -22.88
N SER A 69 4.55 10.69 -24.01
CA SER A 69 3.73 9.49 -24.19
C SER A 69 4.57 8.22 -24.07
N SER A 70 5.71 8.15 -24.77
CA SER A 70 6.64 7.02 -24.64
C SER A 70 7.16 6.83 -23.20
N ASN A 71 7.44 7.92 -22.46
CA ASN A 71 7.86 7.83 -21.05
C ASN A 71 6.73 7.30 -20.16
N ALA A 72 5.47 7.65 -20.47
CA ALA A 72 4.31 7.12 -19.76
C ALA A 72 4.11 5.61 -20.05
N GLU A 73 4.30 5.17 -21.30
CA GLU A 73 4.29 3.75 -21.69
C GLU A 73 5.38 2.94 -20.98
N ASP A 74 6.59 3.49 -20.88
CA ASP A 74 7.68 2.88 -20.09
C ASP A 74 7.28 2.76 -18.61
N GLY A 75 6.58 3.78 -18.09
CA GLY A 75 6.03 3.76 -16.73
C GLY A 75 4.99 2.67 -16.53
N VAL A 76 4.04 2.53 -17.45
CA VAL A 76 3.03 1.45 -17.44
C VAL A 76 3.72 0.08 -17.45
N SER A 77 4.72 -0.12 -18.31
CA SER A 77 5.48 -1.37 -18.40
C SER A 77 6.22 -1.71 -17.10
N SER A 78 6.79 -0.68 -16.44
CA SER A 78 7.45 -0.81 -15.14
C SER A 78 6.45 -1.23 -14.05
N VAL A 79 5.29 -0.55 -13.99
CA VAL A 79 4.22 -0.85 -13.03
C VAL A 79 3.67 -2.26 -13.24
N GLN A 80 3.42 -2.67 -14.49
CA GLN A 80 2.96 -4.02 -14.83
C GLN A 80 3.98 -5.10 -14.43
N THR A 81 5.27 -4.83 -14.59
CA THR A 81 6.34 -5.75 -14.16
C THR A 81 6.32 -5.92 -12.64
N ALA A 82 6.16 -4.83 -11.89
CA ALA A 82 6.05 -4.86 -10.43
C ALA A 82 4.77 -5.59 -9.98
N GLU A 83 3.62 -5.32 -10.64
CA GLU A 83 2.34 -5.95 -10.33
C GLU A 83 2.37 -7.46 -10.59
N GLY A 84 3.00 -7.88 -11.69
CA GLY A 84 3.19 -9.31 -11.99
C GLY A 84 3.97 -10.02 -10.88
N ALA A 85 5.07 -9.43 -10.42
CA ALA A 85 5.85 -9.98 -9.31
C ALA A 85 5.06 -9.98 -7.99
N LEU A 86 4.27 -8.93 -7.71
CA LEU A 86 3.42 -8.88 -6.52
C LEU A 86 2.28 -9.90 -6.56
N THR A 87 1.81 -10.29 -7.75
CA THR A 87 0.83 -11.37 -7.91
C THR A 87 1.43 -12.71 -7.49
N GLU A 88 2.69 -12.98 -7.83
CA GLU A 88 3.40 -14.18 -7.38
C GLU A 88 3.62 -14.16 -5.85
N VAL A 89 4.05 -13.01 -5.29
CA VAL A 89 4.19 -12.84 -3.84
C VAL A 89 2.84 -13.09 -3.14
N HIS A 90 1.75 -12.55 -3.67
CA HIS A 90 0.41 -12.78 -3.13
C HIS A 90 0.03 -14.27 -3.13
N SER A 91 0.31 -14.98 -4.22
CA SER A 91 0.05 -16.43 -4.33
C SER A 91 0.88 -17.23 -3.33
N MET A 92 2.15 -16.87 -3.13
CA MET A 92 3.02 -17.48 -2.13
C MET A 92 2.51 -17.24 -0.70
N LEU A 93 2.06 -16.03 -0.38
CA LEU A 93 1.46 -15.71 0.92
C LEU A 93 0.14 -16.46 1.15
N GLN A 94 -0.70 -16.62 0.12
CA GLN A 94 -1.89 -17.48 0.22
C GLN A 94 -1.52 -18.93 0.54
N ARG A 95 -0.49 -19.47 -0.12
CA ARG A 95 0.02 -20.83 0.17
C ARG A 95 0.55 -20.91 1.60
N MET A 96 1.28 -19.92 2.06
CA MET A 96 1.75 -19.85 3.45
C MET A 96 0.58 -19.84 4.44
N ASN A 97 -0.51 -19.12 4.13
CA ASN A 97 -1.72 -19.11 4.97
C ASN A 97 -2.41 -20.48 5.04
N GLU A 98 -2.48 -21.21 3.92
CA GLU A 98 -2.96 -22.60 3.92
C GLU A 98 -2.09 -23.49 4.80
N LEU A 99 -0.78 -23.38 4.70
CA LEU A 99 0.18 -24.14 5.49
C LEU A 99 0.11 -23.80 6.98
N ALA A 100 -0.01 -22.52 7.33
CA ALA A 100 -0.20 -22.08 8.70
C ALA A 100 -1.52 -22.63 9.30
N THR A 101 -2.60 -22.56 8.54
CA THR A 101 -3.90 -23.16 8.93
C THR A 101 -3.80 -24.67 9.09
N GLN A 102 -3.05 -25.34 8.21
CA GLN A 102 -2.81 -26.77 8.34
C GLN A 102 -1.99 -27.06 9.60
N SER A 103 -0.94 -26.29 9.88
CA SER A 103 -0.12 -26.48 11.09
C SER A 103 -0.90 -26.25 12.38
N ALA A 104 -1.83 -25.28 12.38
CA ALA A 104 -2.69 -24.99 13.52
C ALA A 104 -3.64 -26.15 13.87
N ASN A 105 -3.83 -27.12 12.99
CA ASN A 105 -4.69 -28.28 13.26
C ASN A 105 -4.03 -29.22 14.28
N GLY A 106 -4.73 -29.47 15.38
CA GLY A 106 -4.28 -30.33 16.48
C GLY A 106 -4.03 -31.80 16.12
N THR A 107 -4.43 -32.26 14.92
CA THR A 107 -4.19 -33.64 14.45
C THR A 107 -2.77 -33.84 13.90
N ASN A 108 -2.03 -32.77 13.62
CA ASN A 108 -0.68 -32.85 13.07
C ASN A 108 0.35 -33.18 14.16
N SER A 109 1.29 -34.04 13.84
CA SER A 109 2.44 -34.33 14.69
C SER A 109 3.48 -33.21 14.58
N THR A 110 4.41 -33.15 15.53
CA THR A 110 5.57 -32.24 15.48
C THR A 110 6.40 -32.46 14.20
N THR A 111 6.49 -33.69 13.69
CA THR A 111 7.20 -34.01 12.44
C THR A 111 6.46 -33.41 11.23
N ASP A 112 5.13 -33.46 11.20
CA ASP A 112 4.34 -32.87 10.14
C ASP A 112 4.45 -31.34 10.16
N ARG A 113 4.38 -30.72 11.33
CA ARG A 113 4.58 -29.28 11.50
C ARG A 113 5.99 -28.84 11.09
N LYS A 114 7.01 -29.66 11.34
CA LYS A 114 8.35 -29.40 10.85
C LYS A 114 8.40 -29.40 9.32
N ALA A 115 7.77 -30.33 8.66
CA ALA A 115 7.70 -30.36 7.19
C ALA A 115 6.98 -29.13 6.62
N ILE A 116 5.91 -28.68 7.30
CA ILE A 116 5.19 -27.44 6.98
C ILE A 116 6.11 -26.23 7.17
N GLN A 117 6.87 -26.18 8.26
CA GLN A 117 7.86 -25.11 8.51
C GLN A 117 8.90 -25.04 7.40
N ASP A 118 9.44 -26.18 7.00
CA ASP A 118 10.44 -26.24 5.93
C ASP A 118 9.88 -25.68 4.60
N GLU A 119 8.58 -25.90 4.29
CA GLU A 119 7.92 -25.31 3.12
C GLU A 119 7.70 -23.79 3.29
N ILE A 120 7.30 -23.31 4.46
CA ILE A 120 7.15 -21.89 4.76
C ILE A 120 8.50 -21.15 4.64
N ASP A 121 9.57 -21.74 5.12
CA ASP A 121 10.93 -21.18 5.01
C ASP A 121 11.38 -21.05 3.54
N GLN A 122 11.04 -22.03 2.69
CA GLN A 122 11.32 -21.96 1.26
C GLN A 122 10.49 -20.87 0.58
N LEU A 123 9.20 -20.74 0.91
CA LEU A 123 8.34 -19.68 0.38
C LEU A 123 8.82 -18.30 0.82
N THR A 124 9.26 -18.14 2.06
CA THR A 124 9.83 -16.88 2.57
C THR A 124 11.10 -16.51 1.81
N THR A 125 11.99 -17.50 1.57
CA THR A 125 13.20 -17.31 0.77
C THR A 125 12.87 -16.92 -0.67
N GLU A 126 11.84 -17.52 -1.26
CA GLU A 126 11.40 -17.20 -2.61
C GLU A 126 10.78 -15.80 -2.71
N ILE A 127 10.03 -15.36 -1.70
CA ILE A 127 9.54 -13.98 -1.61
C ILE A 127 10.71 -12.99 -1.59
N ASP A 128 11.73 -13.25 -0.77
CA ASP A 128 12.93 -12.40 -0.73
C ASP A 128 13.66 -12.42 -2.08
N ARG A 129 13.75 -13.57 -2.76
CA ARG A 129 14.34 -13.65 -4.09
C ARG A 129 13.55 -12.83 -5.11
N VAL A 130 12.24 -12.90 -5.12
CA VAL A 130 11.39 -12.10 -6.02
C VAL A 130 11.59 -10.62 -5.74
N ALA A 131 11.64 -10.20 -4.47
CA ALA A 131 11.87 -8.80 -4.10
C ALA A 131 13.25 -8.30 -4.57
N GLU A 132 14.29 -9.15 -4.50
CA GLU A 132 15.64 -8.78 -4.89
C GLU A 132 15.93 -8.88 -6.39
N THR A 133 15.18 -9.70 -7.13
CA THR A 133 15.48 -9.96 -8.56
C THR A 133 14.56 -9.24 -9.53
N THR A 134 13.38 -8.77 -9.09
CA THR A 134 12.44 -8.06 -9.94
C THR A 134 12.99 -6.70 -10.33
N LYS A 135 13.30 -6.54 -11.61
CA LYS A 135 13.88 -5.30 -12.15
C LYS A 135 13.25 -4.93 -13.48
N PHE A 136 13.24 -3.64 -13.76
CA PHE A 136 12.91 -3.06 -15.06
C PHE A 136 14.03 -2.10 -15.45
N ASN A 137 14.63 -2.31 -16.61
CA ASN A 137 15.74 -1.49 -17.13
C ASN A 137 16.80 -1.16 -16.03
N GLU A 138 17.36 -2.20 -15.39
CA GLU A 138 18.37 -2.15 -14.32
C GLU A 138 17.89 -1.59 -12.97
N THR A 139 16.69 -1.03 -12.87
CA THR A 139 16.11 -0.56 -11.61
C THR A 139 15.37 -1.70 -10.92
N TYR A 140 15.75 -2.01 -9.68
CA TYR A 140 15.06 -3.00 -8.86
C TYR A 140 13.78 -2.39 -8.30
N LEU A 141 12.63 -3.00 -8.63
CA LEU A 141 11.33 -2.39 -8.34
C LEU A 141 10.83 -2.69 -6.92
N LEU A 142 11.15 -3.88 -6.37
CA LEU A 142 10.60 -4.35 -5.08
C LEU A 142 11.64 -4.38 -3.95
N LYS A 143 12.89 -4.07 -4.26
CA LYS A 143 14.00 -4.08 -3.29
C LYS A 143 14.02 -2.86 -2.37
N GLY A 144 13.42 -1.76 -2.82
CA GLY A 144 13.54 -0.45 -2.18
C GLY A 144 14.77 0.33 -2.62
N ASP A 145 14.98 1.50 -2.03
CA ASP A 145 16.12 2.40 -2.29
C ASP A 145 17.21 2.24 -1.22
N ASN A 146 18.31 2.99 -1.34
CA ASN A 146 19.51 2.89 -0.50
C ASN A 146 19.34 3.41 0.94
N GLY A 147 18.22 4.05 1.28
CA GLY A 147 17.88 4.44 2.65
C GLY A 147 17.44 3.23 3.49
N THR A 148 17.44 3.38 4.81
CA THR A 148 16.83 2.42 5.74
C THR A 148 15.83 3.13 6.62
N LYS A 149 14.67 2.51 6.83
CA LYS A 149 13.65 2.97 7.77
C LYS A 149 13.29 1.85 8.73
N THR A 150 13.01 2.20 9.98
CA THR A 150 12.45 1.27 10.95
C THR A 150 10.93 1.28 10.80
N VAL A 151 10.35 0.10 10.66
CA VAL A 151 8.90 -0.09 10.55
C VAL A 151 8.41 -0.85 11.76
N ASN A 152 7.31 -0.37 12.36
CA ASN A 152 6.62 -1.05 13.42
C ASN A 152 5.72 -2.14 12.83
N MET A 153 5.73 -3.33 13.44
CA MET A 153 4.79 -4.39 13.12
C MET A 153 3.40 -4.04 13.68
N LYS A 154 2.36 -4.62 13.15
CA LYS A 154 1.03 -4.52 13.75
C LYS A 154 0.97 -5.29 15.07
N ALA A 155 0.15 -4.81 16.00
CA ALA A 155 -0.14 -5.53 17.23
C ALA A 155 -1.14 -6.66 16.97
N HIS A 156 -0.94 -7.80 17.62
CA HIS A 156 -1.78 -8.99 17.56
C HIS A 156 -2.32 -9.33 18.96
N ASP A 157 -3.56 -9.80 19.01
CA ASP A 157 -4.26 -10.16 20.24
C ASP A 157 -4.05 -11.63 20.69
N ALA A 158 -3.22 -12.38 19.95
CA ALA A 158 -2.95 -13.80 20.22
C ALA A 158 -4.21 -14.68 20.26
N GLY A 159 -5.30 -14.29 19.58
CA GLY A 159 -6.58 -14.98 19.60
C GLY A 159 -7.31 -14.92 20.94
N LEU A 160 -6.91 -14.03 21.84
CA LEU A 160 -7.55 -13.80 23.12
C LEU A 160 -8.80 -12.93 22.94
N LYS A 161 -9.82 -13.18 23.78
CA LYS A 161 -11.03 -12.36 23.76
C LYS A 161 -10.78 -11.02 24.46
N GLY A 162 -11.05 -9.92 23.75
CA GLY A 162 -10.83 -8.58 24.27
C GLY A 162 -10.89 -7.52 23.18
N THR A 163 -10.42 -6.33 23.48
CA THR A 163 -10.34 -5.20 22.56
C THR A 163 -8.91 -4.77 22.41
N LEU A 164 -8.38 -4.84 21.19
CA LEU A 164 -7.07 -4.33 20.81
C LEU A 164 -7.22 -2.93 20.23
N THR A 165 -6.47 -1.98 20.75
CA THR A 165 -6.42 -0.60 20.26
C THR A 165 -4.96 -0.25 19.93
N ASP A 166 -4.70 0.02 18.66
CA ASP A 166 -3.40 0.51 18.20
C ASP A 166 -3.33 2.03 18.42
N ASN A 167 -2.26 2.51 19.04
CA ASN A 167 -2.04 3.92 19.33
C ASN A 167 -1.32 4.65 18.17
N GLY A 168 -0.81 3.93 17.16
CA GLY A 168 -0.16 4.50 15.97
C GLY A 168 1.30 4.94 16.19
N ASP A 169 1.85 4.78 17.39
CA ASP A 169 3.22 5.16 17.75
C ASP A 169 4.15 3.95 17.98
N GLY A 170 3.75 2.78 17.52
CA GLY A 170 4.43 1.51 17.80
C GLY A 170 4.05 0.91 19.14
N THR A 171 2.99 1.44 19.77
CA THR A 171 2.40 0.86 20.98
C THR A 171 0.94 0.52 20.75
N ALA A 172 0.45 -0.48 21.45
CA ALA A 172 -0.96 -0.85 21.46
C ALA A 172 -1.42 -1.17 22.86
N THR A 173 -2.72 -1.07 23.09
CA THR A 173 -3.35 -1.46 24.35
C THR A 173 -4.35 -2.56 24.06
N PHE A 174 -4.17 -3.71 24.69
CA PHE A 174 -5.12 -4.79 24.66
C PHE A 174 -5.85 -4.90 26.00
N VAL A 175 -7.17 -4.85 25.99
CA VAL A 175 -8.00 -5.02 27.16
C VAL A 175 -8.72 -6.35 27.01
N MET A 176 -8.29 -7.35 27.77
CA MET A 176 -8.91 -8.67 27.80
C MET A 176 -10.28 -8.60 28.49
N ASP A 177 -11.22 -9.40 28.06
CA ASP A 177 -12.50 -9.52 28.74
C ASP A 177 -12.30 -9.92 30.21
N GLU A 178 -13.12 -9.37 31.11
CA GLU A 178 -13.05 -9.67 32.53
C GLU A 178 -13.36 -11.14 32.78
N LEU A 179 -12.42 -11.86 33.41
CA LEU A 179 -12.56 -13.27 33.74
C LEU A 179 -13.22 -13.45 35.11
N LYS A 180 -14.36 -14.14 35.13
CA LYS A 180 -15.11 -14.46 36.34
C LYS A 180 -14.95 -15.92 36.69
N ASP A 181 -15.13 -16.22 37.98
CA ASP A 181 -15.14 -17.61 38.48
C ASP A 181 -16.15 -18.46 37.70
N GLY A 182 -15.73 -19.64 37.24
CA GLY A 182 -16.53 -20.53 36.39
C GLY A 182 -16.41 -20.23 34.88
N ASP A 183 -15.84 -19.12 34.46
CA ASP A 183 -15.64 -18.83 33.03
C ASP A 183 -14.61 -19.78 32.43
N SER A 184 -14.82 -20.14 31.16
CA SER A 184 -13.86 -20.91 30.37
C SER A 184 -13.08 -19.96 29.44
N VAL A 185 -11.76 -20.00 29.47
CA VAL A 185 -10.86 -19.22 28.64
C VAL A 185 -9.88 -20.15 27.94
N SER A 186 -9.64 -19.88 26.65
CA SER A 186 -8.59 -20.56 25.89
C SER A 186 -7.36 -19.66 25.84
N ILE A 187 -6.23 -20.12 26.37
CA ILE A 187 -4.95 -19.41 26.36
C ILE A 187 -3.89 -20.39 25.88
N GLY A 188 -3.17 -20.00 24.87
CA GLY A 188 -2.15 -20.88 24.35
C GLY A 188 -2.71 -22.24 23.91
N GLY A 189 -3.95 -22.31 23.33
CA GLY A 189 -4.66 -23.52 22.86
C GLY A 189 -5.05 -24.50 23.94
N LYS A 190 -4.86 -24.14 25.20
CA LYS A 190 -5.38 -24.88 26.33
C LYS A 190 -6.61 -24.20 26.89
N ASN A 191 -7.63 -24.97 27.13
CA ASN A 191 -8.85 -24.48 27.78
C ASN A 191 -8.66 -24.54 29.29
N TYR A 192 -8.85 -23.41 29.92
CA TYR A 192 -8.81 -23.26 31.36
C TYR A 192 -10.20 -22.85 31.87
N THR A 193 -10.53 -23.31 33.06
CA THR A 193 -11.66 -22.81 33.82
C THR A 193 -11.14 -21.88 34.91
N ILE A 194 -11.77 -20.73 35.04
CA ILE A 194 -11.38 -19.77 36.06
C ILE A 194 -11.93 -20.21 37.41
N GLY A 195 -11.04 -20.37 38.38
CA GLY A 195 -11.38 -20.63 39.75
C GLY A 195 -10.82 -19.53 40.66
N SER A 196 -11.23 -19.55 41.92
CA SER A 196 -10.80 -18.56 42.89
C SER A 196 -9.88 -19.18 43.96
N SER A 197 -8.78 -18.50 44.24
CA SER A 197 -7.96 -18.89 45.42
C SER A 197 -8.72 -18.66 46.72
N LYS A 198 -8.34 -19.38 47.79
CA LYS A 198 -8.91 -19.15 49.09
C LYS A 198 -8.85 -17.68 49.52
N THR A 199 -7.72 -17.02 49.27
CA THR A 199 -7.50 -15.60 49.59
C THR A 199 -8.43 -14.67 48.81
N ASP A 200 -8.70 -14.96 47.52
CA ASP A 200 -9.59 -14.15 46.69
C ASP A 200 -11.04 -14.29 47.19
N VAL A 201 -11.48 -15.53 47.50
CA VAL A 201 -12.82 -15.77 48.06
C VAL A 201 -12.97 -15.12 49.44
N GLU A 202 -11.94 -15.19 50.31
CA GLU A 202 -11.95 -14.49 51.58
C GLU A 202 -12.05 -12.98 51.45
N THR A 203 -11.43 -12.40 50.42
CA THR A 203 -11.54 -10.97 50.13
C THR A 203 -12.96 -10.60 49.68
N VAL A 204 -13.57 -11.41 48.82
CA VAL A 204 -14.98 -11.24 48.43
C VAL A 204 -15.90 -11.40 49.65
N PHE A 205 -15.66 -12.39 50.49
CA PHE A 205 -16.35 -12.60 51.74
C PHE A 205 -16.32 -11.34 52.62
N ALA A 206 -15.13 -10.82 52.90
CA ALA A 206 -14.94 -9.62 53.72
C ALA A 206 -15.67 -8.37 53.17
N ASN A 207 -15.87 -8.31 51.86
CA ASN A 207 -16.60 -7.24 51.21
C ASN A 207 -18.14 -7.43 51.23
N LYS A 208 -18.62 -8.64 51.18
CA LYS A 208 -20.03 -9.00 51.06
C LYS A 208 -20.72 -9.27 52.40
N ILE A 209 -19.98 -9.83 53.36
CA ILE A 209 -20.51 -10.25 54.67
C ILE A 209 -19.94 -9.35 55.75
N LYS A 210 -20.70 -8.36 56.21
CA LYS A 210 -20.25 -7.31 57.13
C LYS A 210 -21.15 -7.13 58.35
N GLN A 211 -22.40 -7.49 58.25
CA GLN A 211 -23.39 -7.13 59.27
C GLN A 211 -24.42 -8.23 59.52
N VAL A 212 -25.16 -8.07 60.57
CA VAL A 212 -26.34 -8.91 60.89
C VAL A 212 -27.35 -8.79 59.75
N GLY A 213 -27.83 -9.94 59.25
CA GLY A 213 -28.73 -10.06 58.11
C GLY A 213 -28.03 -10.52 56.83
N ASP A 214 -26.71 -10.40 56.75
CA ASP A 214 -25.97 -10.94 55.59
C ASP A 214 -25.95 -12.47 55.61
N SER A 215 -25.95 -13.09 54.46
CA SER A 215 -25.93 -14.55 54.32
C SER A 215 -25.21 -14.97 53.04
N PHE A 216 -24.64 -16.16 53.07
CA PHE A 216 -24.02 -16.82 51.92
C PHE A 216 -24.25 -18.32 51.99
N GLU A 217 -24.02 -19.03 50.91
CA GLU A 217 -24.18 -20.49 50.87
C GLU A 217 -22.79 -21.12 50.81
N LEU A 218 -22.53 -22.10 51.65
CA LEU A 218 -21.29 -22.86 51.69
C LEU A 218 -21.60 -24.35 51.52
N ASN A 219 -21.07 -24.94 50.44
CA ASN A 219 -21.34 -26.34 50.07
C ASN A 219 -22.84 -26.73 50.11
N GLY A 220 -23.72 -25.83 49.62
CA GLY A 220 -25.17 -26.01 49.60
C GLY A 220 -25.86 -25.74 50.94
N LYS A 221 -25.14 -25.29 51.99
CA LYS A 221 -25.72 -24.94 53.28
C LYS A 221 -25.72 -23.42 53.46
N THR A 222 -26.85 -22.82 53.76
CA THR A 222 -26.95 -21.40 54.02
C THR A 222 -26.32 -21.04 55.37
N ILE A 223 -25.37 -20.13 55.35
CA ILE A 223 -24.73 -19.50 56.53
C ILE A 223 -25.30 -18.09 56.65
N SER A 224 -25.79 -17.73 57.78
CA SER A 224 -26.40 -16.42 58.06
C SER A 224 -25.82 -15.75 59.28
N ILE A 225 -25.63 -14.43 59.24
CA ILE A 225 -25.18 -13.61 60.34
C ILE A 225 -26.42 -13.11 61.09
N VAL A 226 -26.48 -13.43 62.38
CA VAL A 226 -27.65 -13.12 63.21
C VAL A 226 -27.20 -12.35 64.48
N GLU A 227 -28.19 -11.81 65.21
CA GLU A 227 -27.95 -11.23 66.54
C GLU A 227 -27.40 -12.28 67.52
N ASP A 228 -26.57 -11.86 68.44
CA ASP A 228 -25.89 -12.76 69.41
C ASP A 228 -26.84 -13.72 70.11
N ALA A 229 -28.04 -13.25 70.48
CA ALA A 229 -29.07 -14.08 71.13
C ALA A 229 -29.67 -15.18 70.26
N LYS A 230 -29.47 -15.13 68.93
CA LYS A 230 -30.03 -16.05 67.91
C LYS A 230 -28.96 -16.93 67.25
N ALA A 231 -27.69 -16.82 67.74
CA ALA A 231 -26.57 -17.60 67.19
C ALA A 231 -26.71 -19.09 67.51
N ASP A 232 -26.62 -19.92 66.45
CA ASP A 232 -26.55 -21.38 66.54
C ASP A 232 -25.64 -21.90 65.43
N PRO A 233 -24.36 -22.15 65.73
CA PRO A 233 -23.39 -22.62 64.73
C PRO A 233 -23.81 -23.97 64.10
N THR A 234 -24.49 -24.83 64.82
CA THR A 234 -24.97 -26.13 64.30
C THR A 234 -26.03 -25.95 63.19
N ALA A 235 -26.84 -24.91 63.28
CA ALA A 235 -27.82 -24.49 62.28
C ALA A 235 -27.27 -23.54 61.22
N GLY A 236 -25.94 -23.22 61.24
CA GLY A 236 -25.31 -22.26 60.31
C GLY A 236 -25.60 -20.79 60.62
N LYS A 237 -25.93 -20.46 61.87
CA LYS A 237 -26.21 -19.11 62.36
C LYS A 237 -25.10 -18.60 63.24
N TYR A 238 -24.36 -17.59 62.81
CA TYR A 238 -23.20 -17.03 63.48
C TYR A 238 -23.44 -15.58 63.90
N LYS A 239 -22.80 -15.13 64.94
CA LYS A 239 -22.88 -13.71 65.36
C LYS A 239 -21.94 -12.81 64.61
N ALA A 240 -22.19 -11.52 64.60
CA ALA A 240 -21.37 -10.56 63.86
C ALA A 240 -19.88 -10.53 64.31
N GLY A 241 -19.61 -10.81 65.60
CA GLY A 241 -18.25 -10.91 66.11
C GLY A 241 -17.40 -12.08 65.56
N ASP A 242 -18.07 -13.11 65.03
CA ASP A 242 -17.42 -14.31 64.49
C ASP A 242 -17.07 -14.21 63.02
N ILE A 243 -17.48 -13.13 62.33
CA ILE A 243 -17.32 -12.97 60.87
C ILE A 243 -15.85 -13.06 60.47
N ALA A 244 -14.97 -12.32 61.11
CA ALA A 244 -13.55 -12.21 60.78
C ALA A 244 -12.70 -13.43 61.15
N THR A 245 -13.24 -14.33 61.96
CA THR A 245 -12.53 -15.49 62.46
C THR A 245 -13.27 -16.77 62.10
N THR A 246 -14.18 -17.23 62.95
CA THR A 246 -14.84 -18.54 62.83
C THR A 246 -15.59 -18.74 61.51
N VAL A 247 -16.31 -17.71 60.99
CA VAL A 247 -17.10 -17.82 59.74
C VAL A 247 -16.20 -17.79 58.52
N LYS A 248 -15.16 -16.93 58.51
CA LYS A 248 -14.17 -16.89 57.46
C LYS A 248 -13.40 -18.21 57.34
N ASP A 249 -13.03 -18.83 58.49
CA ASP A 249 -12.27 -20.07 58.50
C ASP A 249 -13.08 -21.31 58.05
N LEU A 250 -14.44 -21.19 57.90
CA LEU A 250 -15.25 -22.20 57.27
C LEU A 250 -14.98 -22.33 55.77
N ILE A 251 -14.48 -21.29 55.15
CA ILE A 251 -14.10 -21.31 53.76
C ILE A 251 -12.77 -22.06 53.64
N THR A 252 -12.88 -23.31 53.21
CA THR A 252 -11.74 -24.22 53.06
C THR A 252 -11.48 -24.53 51.60
N GLU A 253 -10.29 -24.96 51.29
CA GLU A 253 -9.93 -25.39 49.94
C GLU A 253 -10.88 -26.51 49.47
N GLY A 254 -11.32 -26.43 48.21
CA GLY A 254 -12.29 -27.34 47.62
C GLY A 254 -13.75 -27.07 47.98
N SER A 255 -14.07 -26.07 48.82
CA SER A 255 -15.45 -25.67 49.12
C SER A 255 -16.02 -24.83 48.01
N THR A 256 -17.38 -24.91 47.87
CA THR A 256 -18.16 -24.05 46.99
C THR A 256 -18.84 -22.99 47.81
N VAL A 257 -18.57 -21.71 47.52
CA VAL A 257 -19.12 -20.54 48.22
C VAL A 257 -20.01 -19.73 47.28
N LYS A 258 -21.23 -19.42 47.69
CA LYS A 258 -22.14 -18.64 46.87
C LYS A 258 -22.60 -17.38 47.59
N PHE A 259 -22.35 -16.24 46.97
CA PHE A 259 -22.78 -14.93 47.44
C PHE A 259 -23.85 -14.38 46.50
N GLY A 260 -25.11 -14.52 46.86
CA GLY A 260 -26.24 -14.16 45.99
C GLY A 260 -26.25 -15.01 44.70
N ASN A 261 -26.06 -14.38 43.56
CA ASN A 261 -26.02 -15.07 42.26
C ASN A 261 -24.60 -15.49 41.80
N SER A 262 -23.56 -15.12 42.54
CA SER A 262 -22.20 -15.47 42.22
C SER A 262 -21.74 -16.70 43.00
N GLU A 263 -21.27 -17.71 42.29
CA GLU A 263 -20.76 -18.98 42.87
C GLU A 263 -19.25 -19.01 42.67
N TYR A 264 -18.52 -19.39 43.72
CA TYR A 264 -17.05 -19.46 43.75
C TYR A 264 -16.65 -20.87 44.20
N LYS A 265 -15.82 -21.52 43.40
CA LYS A 265 -15.22 -22.80 43.80
C LYS A 265 -13.77 -22.53 44.29
N VAL A 266 -13.54 -22.76 45.57
CA VAL A 266 -12.22 -22.54 46.17
C VAL A 266 -11.25 -23.62 45.69
N MET A 267 -10.22 -23.21 45.04
CA MET A 267 -9.15 -24.08 44.51
C MET A 267 -8.33 -24.69 45.63
N LYS A 268 -7.68 -25.81 45.33
CA LYS A 268 -6.78 -26.49 46.25
C LYS A 268 -5.32 -26.20 45.93
N GLY A 269 -4.50 -25.78 46.93
CA GLY A 269 -3.07 -25.55 46.75
C GLY A 269 -2.75 -24.46 45.70
N ALA A 270 -3.55 -23.41 45.64
CA ALA A 270 -3.48 -22.41 44.55
C ALA A 270 -2.36 -21.34 44.75
N ASP A 271 -1.25 -21.67 45.38
CA ASP A 271 -0.15 -20.72 45.62
C ASP A 271 0.52 -20.26 44.31
N ASP A 272 0.55 -21.11 43.29
CA ASP A 272 1.05 -20.81 41.96
C ASP A 272 -0.06 -20.34 40.98
N GLY A 273 -1.30 -20.18 41.47
CA GLY A 273 -2.47 -19.80 40.69
C GLY A 273 -3.08 -20.96 39.92
N ILE A 274 -2.69 -22.19 40.15
CA ILE A 274 -3.19 -23.40 39.48
C ILE A 274 -3.75 -24.37 40.55
N ASP A 275 -4.88 -25.01 40.28
CA ASP A 275 -5.42 -26.03 41.21
C ASP A 275 -4.53 -27.29 41.21
N ASP A 276 -4.16 -27.78 42.41
CA ASP A 276 -3.29 -28.94 42.56
C ASP A 276 -3.91 -30.25 42.09
N VAL A 277 -5.22 -30.35 42.11
CA VAL A 277 -5.96 -31.53 41.73
C VAL A 277 -6.38 -31.49 40.25
N ASP A 278 -6.83 -30.34 39.79
CA ASP A 278 -7.24 -30.12 38.38
C ASP A 278 -6.44 -28.98 37.76
N LYS A 279 -5.37 -29.32 37.06
CA LYS A 279 -4.48 -28.36 36.39
C LYS A 279 -5.12 -27.53 35.27
N SER A 280 -6.38 -27.85 34.91
CA SER A 280 -7.17 -27.02 33.98
C SER A 280 -7.92 -25.87 34.69
N VAL A 281 -7.92 -25.85 36.03
CA VAL A 281 -8.51 -24.78 36.84
C VAL A 281 -7.39 -23.83 37.28
N ILE A 282 -7.53 -22.55 36.91
CA ILE A 282 -6.53 -21.50 37.21
C ILE A 282 -7.20 -20.24 37.74
N THR A 283 -6.48 -19.44 38.49
CA THR A 283 -6.98 -18.11 38.88
C THR A 283 -6.98 -17.14 37.72
N ALA A 284 -7.86 -16.14 37.73
CA ALA A 284 -7.87 -15.06 36.72
C ALA A 284 -6.50 -14.37 36.62
N LYS A 285 -5.80 -14.16 37.73
CA LYS A 285 -4.44 -13.59 37.78
C LYS A 285 -3.43 -14.44 37.03
N LYS A 286 -3.52 -15.78 37.19
CA LYS A 286 -2.66 -16.71 36.44
C LYS A 286 -2.99 -16.69 34.96
N ALA A 287 -4.29 -16.59 34.61
CA ALA A 287 -4.72 -16.46 33.25
C ALA A 287 -4.12 -15.19 32.56
N TYR A 288 -4.11 -14.06 33.27
CA TYR A 288 -3.48 -12.84 32.75
C TYR A 288 -1.96 -12.97 32.56
N MET A 289 -1.25 -13.67 33.47
CA MET A 289 0.16 -13.98 33.27
C MET A 289 0.41 -14.83 32.01
N LEU A 290 -0.39 -15.88 31.83
CA LEU A 290 -0.31 -16.73 30.62
C LEU A 290 -0.68 -15.93 29.35
N ALA A 291 -1.69 -15.09 29.43
CA ALA A 291 -2.09 -14.22 28.32
C ALA A 291 -0.97 -13.25 27.93
N GLN A 292 -0.22 -12.69 28.89
CA GLN A 292 0.95 -11.84 28.60
C GLN A 292 1.99 -12.61 27.79
N ASP A 293 2.32 -13.84 28.17
CA ASP A 293 3.32 -14.66 27.49
C ASP A 293 2.88 -14.97 26.04
N GLU A 294 1.59 -15.25 25.83
CA GLU A 294 1.07 -15.53 24.48
C GLU A 294 0.98 -14.25 23.62
N LEU A 295 0.58 -13.12 24.21
CA LEU A 295 0.63 -11.82 23.52
C LEU A 295 2.06 -11.45 23.10
N LEU A 296 3.05 -11.74 23.96
CA LEU A 296 4.44 -11.49 23.62
C LEU A 296 4.90 -12.35 22.43
N LYS A 297 4.60 -13.65 22.44
CA LYS A 297 4.92 -14.57 21.34
C LYS A 297 4.29 -14.13 20.01
N ALA A 298 3.03 -13.73 20.04
CA ALA A 298 2.33 -13.26 18.85
C ALA A 298 2.92 -11.96 18.29
N ASN A 299 3.36 -11.05 19.17
CA ASN A 299 3.92 -9.75 18.77
C ASN A 299 5.44 -9.78 18.49
N GLN A 300 6.10 -10.90 18.71
CA GLN A 300 7.50 -11.13 18.31
C GLN A 300 7.64 -11.56 16.85
N ILE A 301 6.56 -11.94 16.18
CA ILE A 301 6.61 -12.34 14.78
C ILE A 301 6.98 -11.12 13.93
N GLY A 302 7.98 -11.27 13.05
CA GLY A 302 8.50 -10.19 12.22
C GLY A 302 9.41 -9.19 12.94
N ASP A 303 9.61 -9.31 14.26
CA ASP A 303 10.51 -8.46 15.03
C ASP A 303 11.96 -8.88 14.82
N THR A 304 12.70 -8.14 14.02
CA THR A 304 14.12 -8.40 13.75
C THR A 304 15.05 -7.63 14.70
N ASN A 305 14.53 -6.61 15.38
CA ASN A 305 15.31 -5.74 16.26
C ASN A 305 15.15 -6.12 17.75
N GLY A 306 14.22 -7.04 18.09
CA GLY A 306 13.98 -7.46 19.48
C GLY A 306 13.28 -6.38 20.31
N GLY A 307 12.44 -5.55 19.68
CA GLY A 307 11.73 -4.45 20.31
C GLY A 307 10.41 -4.85 20.98
N ALA A 308 9.84 -6.00 20.63
CA ALA A 308 8.53 -6.45 21.12
C ALA A 308 8.52 -6.66 22.63
N LYS A 309 7.56 -6.03 23.32
CA LYS A 309 7.36 -6.14 24.78
C LYS A 309 5.88 -6.11 25.09
N VAL A 310 5.48 -6.86 26.11
CA VAL A 310 4.11 -6.84 26.65
C VAL A 310 4.17 -6.72 28.15
N GLY A 311 3.37 -5.88 28.75
CA GLY A 311 3.37 -5.68 30.19
C GLY A 311 2.09 -5.03 30.70
N LYS A 312 2.01 -4.81 32.00
CA LYS A 312 0.84 -4.22 32.67
C LYS A 312 0.81 -2.69 32.66
N ASP A 313 1.94 -2.05 32.37
CA ASP A 313 2.14 -0.61 32.43
C ASP A 313 3.02 -0.12 31.28
N ASP A 314 3.24 1.19 31.19
CA ASP A 314 4.06 1.81 30.14
C ASP A 314 5.57 1.45 30.27
N ALA A 315 6.00 0.85 31.39
CA ALA A 315 7.33 0.28 31.56
C ALA A 315 7.40 -1.20 31.12
N PHE A 316 6.28 -1.77 30.66
CA PHE A 316 6.14 -3.17 30.25
C PHE A 316 6.51 -4.17 31.34
N ALA A 317 6.18 -3.84 32.61
CA ALA A 317 6.43 -4.74 33.73
C ALA A 317 5.61 -6.02 33.60
N ALA A 318 6.21 -7.15 33.95
CA ALA A 318 5.55 -8.45 33.90
C ALA A 318 4.38 -8.54 34.87
N TYR A 319 3.34 -9.26 34.50
CA TYR A 319 2.26 -9.65 35.40
C TYR A 319 2.72 -10.62 36.45
N THR A 320 2.17 -10.48 37.65
CA THR A 320 2.39 -11.38 38.77
C THR A 320 1.07 -11.85 39.35
N LEU A 321 1.09 -12.85 40.22
CA LEU A 321 -0.11 -13.33 40.91
C LEU A 321 -0.79 -12.28 41.83
N ALA A 322 -0.16 -11.11 42.01
CA ALA A 322 -0.73 -10.00 42.75
C ALA A 322 -1.56 -9.05 41.84
N ASP A 323 -1.34 -9.11 40.53
CA ASP A 323 -1.95 -8.19 39.58
C ASP A 323 -3.36 -8.69 39.13
N ALA A 324 -4.35 -7.84 39.26
CA ALA A 324 -5.73 -8.12 38.88
C ALA A 324 -6.20 -7.33 37.66
N SER A 325 -5.32 -6.58 37.03
CA SER A 325 -5.65 -5.80 35.82
C SER A 325 -5.76 -6.73 34.61
N ASN A 326 -6.75 -6.47 33.74
CA ASN A 326 -6.94 -7.15 32.47
C ASN A 326 -6.44 -6.34 31.26
N THR A 327 -5.65 -5.27 31.52
CA THR A 327 -5.18 -4.34 30.50
C THR A 327 -3.70 -4.57 30.24
N PHE A 328 -3.36 -4.86 29.00
CA PHE A 328 -2.00 -5.11 28.55
C PHE A 328 -1.52 -3.95 27.68
N LYS A 329 -0.31 -3.48 27.97
CA LYS A 329 0.44 -2.56 27.12
C LYS A 329 1.39 -3.36 26.25
N ILE A 330 1.30 -3.15 24.94
CA ILE A 330 2.08 -3.84 23.95
C ILE A 330 2.99 -2.81 23.26
N HIS A 331 4.28 -3.07 23.22
CA HIS A 331 5.21 -2.45 22.30
C HIS A 331 5.39 -3.40 21.13
N THR A 332 5.05 -2.95 19.92
CA THR A 332 5.10 -3.81 18.74
C THR A 332 6.54 -4.10 18.34
N GLY A 333 6.75 -5.23 17.69
CA GLY A 333 8.03 -5.56 17.09
C GLY A 333 8.45 -4.53 16.05
N THR A 334 9.74 -4.37 15.84
CA THR A 334 10.30 -3.45 14.85
C THR A 334 11.26 -4.17 13.91
N THR A 335 11.33 -3.70 12.68
CA THR A 335 12.27 -4.19 11.68
C THR A 335 12.85 -3.05 10.87
N ASP A 336 14.12 -3.17 10.49
CA ASP A 336 14.78 -2.22 9.60
C ASP A 336 14.69 -2.72 8.16
N VAL A 337 14.15 -1.88 7.31
CA VAL A 337 13.93 -2.19 5.90
C VAL A 337 14.44 -1.06 5.01
N ALA A 338 14.69 -1.36 3.75
CA ALA A 338 15.04 -0.34 2.78
C ALA A 338 13.90 0.67 2.60
N ASP A 339 14.25 1.92 2.33
CA ASP A 339 13.26 2.95 1.98
C ASP A 339 12.52 2.57 0.69
N LYS A 340 11.34 3.15 0.50
CA LYS A 340 10.57 2.97 -0.71
C LYS A 340 11.34 3.46 -1.93
N LEU A 341 11.23 2.72 -3.04
CA LEU A 341 11.65 3.21 -4.34
C LEU A 341 10.68 4.30 -4.81
N SER A 342 11.21 5.47 -5.14
CA SER A 342 10.42 6.57 -5.70
C SER A 342 11.08 7.07 -6.97
N PHE A 343 10.39 6.98 -8.10
CA PHE A 343 10.85 7.53 -9.36
C PHE A 343 9.76 8.35 -10.03
N SER A 344 10.19 9.40 -10.77
CA SER A 344 9.27 10.34 -11.40
C SER A 344 9.36 10.23 -12.92
N LEU A 345 8.24 9.98 -13.56
CA LEU A 345 8.08 9.97 -15.00
C LEU A 345 7.72 11.36 -15.49
N HIS A 346 8.47 11.88 -16.47
CA HIS A 346 8.18 13.17 -17.10
C HIS A 346 7.21 12.98 -18.26
N VAL A 347 5.98 13.44 -18.08
CA VAL A 347 4.83 13.23 -18.97
C VAL A 347 4.30 14.53 -19.57
N GLY A 348 5.20 15.48 -19.88
CA GLY A 348 4.85 16.75 -20.50
C GLY A 348 5.94 17.27 -21.43
N SER A 349 5.63 18.29 -22.24
CA SER A 349 6.55 18.91 -23.21
C SER A 349 7.46 19.98 -22.58
N ASP A 350 7.11 20.47 -21.39
CA ASP A 350 7.73 21.62 -20.74
C ASP A 350 8.37 21.23 -19.40
N ALA A 351 9.31 22.05 -18.92
CA ALA A 351 10.07 21.82 -17.70
C ALA A 351 9.28 22.05 -16.39
N ASP A 352 7.95 22.03 -16.43
CA ASP A 352 7.10 22.21 -15.26
C ASP A 352 7.12 20.94 -14.39
N MET A 353 7.26 21.13 -13.08
CA MET A 353 7.25 20.03 -12.11
C MET A 353 5.87 19.34 -12.00
N THR A 354 4.79 20.02 -12.41
CA THR A 354 3.45 19.43 -12.50
C THR A 354 3.34 18.34 -13.59
N ASN A 355 4.27 18.35 -14.55
CA ASN A 355 4.36 17.36 -15.62
C ASN A 355 5.07 16.06 -15.20
N LYS A 356 5.16 15.81 -13.88
CA LYS A 356 5.74 14.58 -13.35
C LYS A 356 4.68 13.72 -12.67
N ILE A 357 4.70 12.43 -12.98
CA ILE A 357 3.96 11.41 -12.25
C ILE A 357 4.97 10.60 -11.45
N THR A 358 4.83 10.63 -10.12
CA THR A 358 5.70 9.85 -9.23
C THR A 358 5.06 8.49 -8.99
N VAL A 359 5.89 7.46 -9.07
CA VAL A 359 5.57 6.08 -8.74
C VAL A 359 6.33 5.74 -7.48
N ASP A 360 5.62 5.36 -6.42
CA ASP A 360 6.18 4.93 -5.15
C ASP A 360 5.93 3.43 -4.99
N ILE A 361 6.99 2.68 -4.73
CA ILE A 361 6.94 1.23 -4.52
C ILE A 361 7.68 0.93 -3.21
N GLU A 362 6.95 0.38 -2.24
CA GLU A 362 7.53 -0.08 -0.99
C GLU A 362 8.40 -1.32 -1.22
N THR A 363 9.39 -1.53 -0.36
CA THR A 363 10.13 -2.79 -0.36
C THR A 363 9.18 -3.95 -0.01
N MET A 364 9.28 -5.09 -0.70
CA MET A 364 8.37 -6.22 -0.52
C MET A 364 9.11 -7.49 -0.09
N ASN A 365 10.13 -7.33 0.72
CA ASN A 365 10.87 -8.44 1.32
C ASN A 365 10.13 -9.00 2.57
N SER A 366 10.54 -10.16 3.03
CA SER A 366 9.97 -10.85 4.20
C SER A 366 10.00 -10.01 5.47
N SER A 367 11.02 -9.14 5.63
CA SER A 367 11.14 -8.22 6.76
C SER A 367 10.06 -7.16 6.76
N TYR A 368 9.84 -6.45 5.62
CA TYR A 368 8.78 -5.45 5.51
C TYR A 368 7.38 -6.05 5.65
N LEU A 369 7.19 -7.24 5.07
CA LEU A 369 5.93 -7.96 5.18
C LEU A 369 5.64 -8.43 6.61
N GLY A 370 6.66 -8.54 7.47
CA GLY A 370 6.51 -8.98 8.86
C GLY A 370 6.43 -10.49 9.01
N ILE A 371 6.89 -11.24 8.01
CA ILE A 371 6.87 -12.71 8.00
C ILE A 371 8.25 -13.34 8.21
N LYS A 372 9.28 -12.52 8.41
CA LYS A 372 10.64 -13.03 8.66
C LYS A 372 10.70 -13.68 10.02
N GLY A 373 11.21 -14.90 10.08
CA GLY A 373 11.28 -15.68 11.32
C GLY A 373 9.94 -16.27 11.77
N LEU A 374 8.94 -16.33 10.88
CA LEU A 374 7.67 -16.98 11.14
C LEU A 374 7.90 -18.44 11.54
N ASN A 375 7.39 -18.85 12.70
CA ASN A 375 7.52 -20.22 13.19
C ASN A 375 6.13 -20.83 13.37
N VAL A 376 5.89 -21.97 12.74
CA VAL A 376 4.67 -22.78 12.91
C VAL A 376 4.97 -24.15 13.49
N ASN A 377 6.23 -24.43 13.84
CA ASN A 377 6.67 -25.69 14.41
C ASN A 377 6.69 -25.61 15.94
N ASP A 378 5.54 -25.80 16.53
CA ASP A 378 5.38 -25.96 17.99
C ASP A 378 4.64 -27.25 18.32
N ASP A 379 4.66 -27.67 19.59
CA ASP A 379 4.01 -28.91 20.03
C ASP A 379 2.48 -28.78 20.07
N SER A 380 1.94 -27.57 20.10
CA SER A 380 0.51 -27.29 20.32
C SER A 380 -0.26 -26.88 19.07
N GLY A 381 0.41 -26.38 18.03
CA GLY A 381 -0.19 -25.83 16.82
C GLY A 381 -0.61 -24.35 16.95
N ILE A 382 -0.31 -23.70 18.05
CA ILE A 382 -0.71 -22.30 18.32
C ILE A 382 0.14 -21.34 17.54
N ALA A 383 1.42 -21.64 17.39
CA ALA A 383 2.32 -20.87 16.55
C ALA A 383 1.76 -20.73 15.11
N GLY A 384 1.12 -21.79 14.60
CA GLY A 384 0.37 -21.73 13.34
C GLY A 384 -0.76 -20.71 13.35
N THR A 385 -1.49 -20.58 14.47
CA THR A 385 -2.57 -19.60 14.60
C THR A 385 -2.04 -18.16 14.56
N TYR A 386 -0.96 -17.88 15.28
CA TYR A 386 -0.32 -16.53 15.23
C TYR A 386 0.27 -16.22 13.86
N ALA A 387 0.79 -17.25 13.19
CA ALA A 387 1.30 -17.11 11.83
C ALA A 387 0.22 -16.69 10.83
N ILE A 388 -1.03 -17.14 10.99
CA ILE A 388 -2.15 -16.76 10.14
C ILE A 388 -2.38 -15.23 10.19
N ASP A 389 -2.33 -14.63 11.37
CA ASP A 389 -2.54 -13.19 11.55
C ASP A 389 -1.41 -12.39 10.88
N ALA A 390 -0.15 -12.78 11.11
CA ALA A 390 0.99 -12.14 10.48
C ALA A 390 0.97 -12.25 8.94
N ILE A 391 0.57 -13.42 8.40
CA ILE A 391 0.43 -13.62 6.95
C ILE A 391 -0.75 -12.80 6.40
N SER A 392 -1.84 -12.69 7.15
CA SER A 392 -2.98 -11.85 6.77
C SER A 392 -2.59 -10.38 6.64
N ASP A 393 -1.77 -9.87 7.56
CA ASP A 393 -1.22 -8.52 7.48
C ASP A 393 -0.28 -8.34 6.29
N ALA A 394 0.55 -9.34 5.99
CA ALA A 394 1.40 -9.34 4.81
C ALA A 394 0.56 -9.30 3.51
N LEU A 395 -0.51 -10.09 3.42
CA LEU A 395 -1.45 -10.08 2.30
C LEU A 395 -2.11 -8.71 2.13
N GLN A 396 -2.46 -8.05 3.23
CA GLN A 396 -3.03 -6.71 3.20
C GLN A 396 -2.03 -5.70 2.63
N LYS A 397 -0.77 -5.69 3.11
CA LYS A 397 0.29 -4.80 2.61
C LYS A 397 0.53 -4.97 1.10
N VAL A 398 0.60 -6.23 0.61
CA VAL A 398 0.74 -6.53 -0.82
C VAL A 398 -0.47 -6.02 -1.61
N SER A 399 -1.69 -6.21 -1.09
CA SER A 399 -2.93 -5.77 -1.74
C SER A 399 -3.00 -4.24 -1.81
N GLU A 400 -2.60 -3.52 -0.76
CA GLU A 400 -2.52 -2.07 -0.73
C GLU A 400 -1.53 -1.53 -1.77
N GLN A 401 -0.35 -2.16 -1.87
CA GLN A 401 0.65 -1.77 -2.87
C GLN A 401 0.14 -2.03 -4.30
N ARG A 402 -0.48 -3.17 -4.56
CA ARG A 402 -1.10 -3.48 -5.87
C ARG A 402 -2.20 -2.48 -6.23
N SER A 403 -3.05 -2.12 -5.28
CA SER A 403 -4.09 -1.11 -5.47
C SER A 403 -3.49 0.27 -5.82
N SER A 404 -2.43 0.66 -5.13
CA SER A 404 -1.69 1.90 -5.41
C SER A 404 -1.09 1.89 -6.83
N LEU A 405 -0.44 0.79 -7.22
CA LEU A 405 0.13 0.63 -8.56
C LEU A 405 -0.95 0.65 -9.64
N GLY A 406 -2.09 -0.01 -9.43
CA GLY A 406 -3.24 0.02 -10.33
C GLY A 406 -3.80 1.43 -10.52
N ALA A 407 -3.87 2.23 -9.46
CA ALA A 407 -4.28 3.63 -9.55
C ALA A 407 -3.28 4.47 -10.36
N VAL A 408 -1.98 4.23 -10.19
CA VAL A 408 -0.93 4.90 -11.00
C VAL A 408 -1.01 4.47 -12.46
N GLN A 409 -1.23 3.18 -12.75
CA GLN A 409 -1.40 2.68 -14.11
C GLN A 409 -2.57 3.36 -14.80
N ASN A 410 -3.75 3.38 -14.20
CA ASN A 410 -4.92 4.08 -14.74
C ASN A 410 -4.63 5.56 -15.03
N ARG A 411 -3.91 6.23 -14.13
CA ARG A 411 -3.51 7.62 -14.31
C ARG A 411 -2.56 7.80 -15.48
N LEU A 412 -1.61 6.89 -15.67
CA LEU A 412 -0.69 6.91 -16.81
C LEU A 412 -1.43 6.66 -18.14
N GLU A 413 -2.34 5.69 -18.19
CA GLU A 413 -3.16 5.39 -19.39
C GLU A 413 -4.00 6.61 -19.80
N HIS A 414 -4.71 7.23 -18.85
CA HIS A 414 -5.44 8.47 -19.15
C HIS A 414 -4.52 9.63 -19.55
N THR A 415 -3.30 9.65 -19.06
CA THR A 415 -2.32 10.66 -19.48
C THR A 415 -1.87 10.42 -20.92
N ILE A 416 -1.60 9.16 -21.31
CA ILE A 416 -1.28 8.77 -22.67
C ILE A 416 -2.39 9.20 -23.62
N ASP A 417 -3.64 8.82 -23.35
CA ASP A 417 -4.81 9.21 -24.15
C ASP A 417 -4.92 10.74 -24.32
N ASN A 418 -4.66 11.49 -23.28
CA ASN A 418 -4.68 12.95 -23.32
C ASN A 418 -3.53 13.51 -24.16
N LEU A 419 -2.32 12.98 -23.99
CA LEU A 419 -1.14 13.40 -24.74
C LEU A 419 -1.34 13.15 -26.23
N ASP A 420 -1.85 11.98 -26.61
CA ASP A 420 -2.11 11.61 -28.02
C ASP A 420 -3.16 12.55 -28.64
N ASN A 421 -4.23 12.86 -27.92
CA ASN A 421 -5.22 13.86 -28.37
C ASN A 421 -4.60 15.25 -28.58
N VAL A 422 -3.70 15.67 -27.67
CA VAL A 422 -3.02 16.98 -27.81
C VAL A 422 -2.04 16.95 -28.98
N VAL A 423 -1.33 15.85 -29.19
CA VAL A 423 -0.44 15.64 -30.34
C VAL A 423 -1.23 15.73 -31.65
N GLU A 424 -2.34 15.01 -31.78
CA GLU A 424 -3.19 15.03 -32.96
C GLU A 424 -3.70 16.44 -33.26
N ASN A 425 -4.24 17.13 -32.27
CA ASN A 425 -4.74 18.49 -32.40
C ASN A 425 -3.66 19.49 -32.81
N THR A 426 -2.46 19.36 -32.17
CA THR A 426 -1.32 20.24 -32.44
C THR A 426 -0.74 19.99 -33.83
N THR A 427 -0.67 18.71 -34.25
CA THR A 427 -0.23 18.32 -35.60
C THR A 427 -1.20 18.83 -36.66
N THR A 428 -2.51 18.72 -36.38
CA THR A 428 -3.53 19.31 -37.30
C THR A 428 -3.40 20.83 -37.41
N ALA A 429 -3.12 21.51 -36.31
CA ALA A 429 -2.91 22.97 -36.30
C ALA A 429 -1.61 23.35 -37.03
N GLU A 430 -0.51 22.60 -36.82
CA GLU A 430 0.78 22.80 -37.51
C GLU A 430 0.63 22.60 -39.01
N SER A 431 -0.08 21.53 -39.45
CA SER A 431 -0.38 21.24 -40.84
C SER A 431 -1.10 22.42 -41.52
N ARG A 432 -2.12 22.99 -40.88
CA ARG A 432 -2.82 24.17 -41.42
C ARG A 432 -1.92 25.38 -41.60
N ILE A 433 -0.87 25.52 -40.81
CA ILE A 433 0.08 26.64 -40.92
C ILE A 433 1.13 26.35 -42.00
N ARG A 434 1.69 25.15 -42.01
CA ARG A 434 2.88 24.81 -42.77
C ARG A 434 2.65 24.07 -44.07
N ASP A 435 1.63 23.22 -44.15
CA ASP A 435 1.40 22.39 -45.30
C ASP A 435 0.77 23.18 -46.44
N THR A 436 1.06 22.77 -47.67
CA THR A 436 0.48 23.38 -48.87
C THR A 436 -0.73 22.60 -49.38
N ASP A 437 -1.75 23.31 -49.89
CA ASP A 437 -2.76 22.68 -50.69
C ASP A 437 -2.15 22.29 -52.05
N MET A 438 -1.91 20.99 -52.23
CA MET A 438 -1.29 20.43 -53.43
C MET A 438 -2.13 20.70 -54.68
N ALA A 439 -3.47 20.73 -54.59
CA ALA A 439 -4.36 20.97 -55.75
C ALA A 439 -4.26 22.42 -56.19
N GLU A 440 -4.32 23.38 -55.26
CA GLU A 440 -4.20 24.79 -55.55
C GLU A 440 -2.79 25.13 -56.09
N GLU A 441 -1.72 24.60 -55.47
CA GLU A 441 -0.35 24.88 -55.88
C GLU A 441 -0.01 24.23 -57.24
N MET A 442 -0.63 23.09 -57.61
CA MET A 442 -0.54 22.50 -58.95
C MET A 442 -1.18 23.40 -60.02
N VAL A 443 -2.31 24.05 -59.71
CA VAL A 443 -2.93 25.03 -60.59
C VAL A 443 -2.01 26.23 -60.75
N ASN A 444 -1.43 26.74 -59.68
CA ASN A 444 -0.49 27.84 -59.73
C ASN A 444 0.77 27.48 -60.53
N TYR A 445 1.31 26.27 -60.35
CA TYR A 445 2.43 25.78 -61.13
C TYR A 445 2.12 25.74 -62.62
N ARG A 446 0.98 25.15 -63.04
CA ARG A 446 0.53 25.06 -64.42
C ARG A 446 0.33 26.45 -65.03
N LYS A 447 -0.31 27.37 -64.30
CA LYS A 447 -0.47 28.78 -64.70
C LYS A 447 0.86 29.44 -64.95
N ASN A 448 1.79 29.33 -64.02
CA ASN A 448 3.12 29.92 -64.14
C ASN A 448 3.93 29.29 -65.29
N ASN A 449 3.79 27.99 -65.52
CA ASN A 449 4.42 27.30 -66.65
C ASN A 449 3.90 27.83 -68.00
N ILE A 450 2.58 27.98 -68.15
CA ILE A 450 1.96 28.55 -69.37
C ILE A 450 2.40 30.01 -69.54
N LEU A 451 2.43 30.81 -68.49
CA LEU A 451 2.86 32.19 -68.52
C LEU A 451 4.37 32.31 -68.86
N ALA A 452 5.21 31.40 -68.39
CA ALA A 452 6.63 31.36 -68.75
C ALA A 452 6.85 31.08 -70.23
N GLN A 453 6.10 30.09 -70.78
CA GLN A 453 6.12 29.80 -72.24
C GLN A 453 5.62 30.96 -73.09
N ALA A 454 4.51 31.60 -72.68
CA ALA A 454 3.98 32.79 -73.32
C ALA A 454 4.97 33.98 -73.24
N GLY A 455 5.61 34.18 -72.07
CA GLY A 455 6.63 35.19 -71.85
C GLY A 455 7.87 35.02 -72.72
N GLN A 456 8.34 33.77 -72.91
CA GLN A 456 9.42 33.46 -73.86
C GLN A 456 9.03 33.79 -75.30
N SER A 457 7.79 33.46 -75.72
CA SER A 457 7.27 33.77 -77.05
C SER A 457 7.18 35.31 -77.22
N MET A 458 6.66 36.01 -76.20
CA MET A 458 6.57 37.47 -76.23
C MET A 458 7.93 38.17 -76.31
N LEU A 459 8.95 37.62 -75.55
CA LEU A 459 10.32 38.12 -75.60
C LEU A 459 10.92 37.94 -77.01
N ALA A 460 10.70 36.76 -77.62
CA ALA A 460 11.11 36.51 -79.01
C ALA A 460 10.46 37.48 -79.98
N GLN A 461 9.14 37.71 -79.82
CA GLN A 461 8.39 38.67 -80.67
C GLN A 461 8.87 40.11 -80.47
N ALA A 462 9.14 40.55 -79.21
CA ALA A 462 9.69 41.88 -78.92
C ALA A 462 11.09 42.10 -79.48
N ASN A 463 11.90 41.03 -79.50
CA ASN A 463 13.24 41.09 -80.13
C ASN A 463 13.12 41.15 -81.67
N GLN A 464 12.15 40.41 -82.34
CA GLN A 464 11.95 40.42 -83.76
C GLN A 464 11.42 41.76 -84.22
N SER A 465 10.50 42.41 -83.48
CA SER A 465 9.93 43.69 -83.85
C SER A 465 10.98 44.81 -84.04
N ASN A 466 12.10 44.75 -83.32
CA ASN A 466 13.22 45.67 -83.43
C ASN A 466 14.24 45.30 -84.54
N GLN A 467 14.32 44.00 -84.91
CA GLN A 467 15.15 43.54 -86.00
C GLN A 467 14.54 43.87 -87.41
N GLY A 468 13.23 44.02 -87.49
CA GLY A 468 12.57 44.38 -88.73
C GLY A 468 12.70 45.86 -89.19
N VAL A 469 13.42 46.67 -88.36
CA VAL A 469 13.65 48.10 -88.59
C VAL A 469 15.15 48.38 -88.90
N LEU A 470 16.00 47.40 -88.77
CA LEU A 470 17.39 47.44 -89.22
C LEU A 470 17.45 46.89 -90.69
#